data_2ba4ff2ef1b905daee14203ae1511dc9
#
_entry.id   2ba4ff2ef1b905daee14203ae1511dc9
#
_cell.length_a   1.000
_cell.length_b   1.000
_cell.length_c   1.000
_cell.angle_alpha   90.00
_cell.angle_beta   90.00
_cell.angle_gamma   90.00
#
_symmetry.space_group_name_H-M   'P 1'
#
loop_
_entity.id
_entity.type
_entity.pdbx_description
1 polymer ?
#
loop_
_entity_poly.entity_id
_entity_poly.type
_entity_poly.pdbx_seq_one_letter_code
_entity_poly.pdbx_strand_id
1 'polypeptide(L)'
;MRRREFITLLGGTVLSPFAAHAQQNLPTIGFLNGTSAEKYAPYIASFYAGLKEGGFVEGENVAIEYRWADGDYSRLPALAADLVKRQVAVIVANTPANLAAKKATDSIPVVFTTASDPVQIGLVDNISRPGGNVTGISQLNASLAPKRLELAHELMPNATDIALLVNPNDPARAEKISAEVQQAANHLGLHLHLLRAGTERDIEKAVADFSRLKASVLVVGADAFFNANSRLLAEATLRHAVPTIYEYTEFTDAGGLMSYGGNINESYRWAGIYAGRILKGAKPADLPVQQSTTVELIVNLKTAKALGITVPLSLLGRADKIIE
;
A
#
# COMPACT_ATOMS: atom_id res chain seq x y z
N MET A 1 -26.27 -33.05 -87.15
CA MET A 1 -26.71 -31.65 -87.08
C MET A 1 -27.09 -31.28 -85.69
N ARG A 2 -26.63 -30.11 -85.26
CA ARG A 2 -26.97 -29.32 -84.06
C ARG A 2 -26.19 -29.61 -82.80
N ARG A 3 -25.40 -28.64 -82.57
CA ARG A 3 -24.60 -28.15 -81.45
C ARG A 3 -25.27 -28.24 -80.10
N ARG A 4 -24.52 -28.74 -79.14
CA ARG A 4 -24.84 -28.65 -77.69
C ARG A 4 -23.84 -27.67 -77.07
N GLU A 5 -24.35 -26.61 -76.49
CA GLU A 5 -23.64 -25.66 -75.68
C GLU A 5 -23.36 -26.27 -74.31
N PHE A 6 -22.10 -26.25 -73.93
CA PHE A 6 -21.64 -26.64 -72.59
C PHE A 6 -21.54 -25.37 -71.77
N ILE A 7 -22.44 -25.21 -70.82
CA ILE A 7 -22.38 -24.14 -69.81
C ILE A 7 -21.46 -24.65 -68.69
N THR A 8 -20.28 -24.09 -68.59
CA THR A 8 -19.35 -24.27 -67.46
C THR A 8 -19.72 -23.33 -66.36
N LEU A 9 -20.28 -23.84 -65.26
CA LEU A 9 -20.42 -23.14 -63.98
C LEU A 9 -19.06 -23.04 -63.34
N LEU A 10 -18.46 -21.87 -63.35
CA LEU A 10 -17.33 -21.50 -62.50
C LEU A 10 -17.90 -21.16 -61.12
N GLY A 11 -17.84 -22.13 -60.20
CA GLY A 11 -18.03 -21.92 -58.79
C GLY A 11 -16.89 -21.10 -58.19
N GLY A 12 -17.11 -19.80 -58.02
CA GLY A 12 -16.20 -18.93 -57.27
C GLY A 12 -16.27 -19.25 -55.81
N THR A 13 -15.27 -19.97 -55.29
CA THR A 13 -15.01 -20.06 -53.84
C THR A 13 -14.55 -18.70 -53.34
N VAL A 14 -15.41 -17.97 -52.69
CA VAL A 14 -15.06 -16.79 -51.90
C VAL A 14 -14.29 -17.30 -50.70
N LEU A 15 -12.93 -17.28 -50.80
CA LEU A 15 -12.06 -17.38 -49.67
C LEU A 15 -12.21 -16.11 -48.85
N SER A 16 -13.12 -16.15 -47.85
CA SER A 16 -13.11 -15.18 -46.76
C SER A 16 -11.76 -15.25 -46.08
N PRO A 17 -10.98 -14.17 -46.02
CA PRO A 17 -9.79 -14.15 -45.21
C PRO A 17 -10.30 -14.26 -43.76
N PHE A 18 -10.17 -15.43 -43.14
CA PHE A 18 -10.13 -15.53 -41.71
C PHE A 18 -8.98 -14.61 -41.30
N ALA A 19 -9.33 -13.40 -40.85
CA ALA A 19 -8.42 -12.59 -40.09
C ALA A 19 -8.11 -13.37 -38.81
N ALA A 20 -7.04 -14.16 -38.87
CA ALA A 20 -6.39 -14.66 -37.69
C ALA A 20 -6.02 -13.39 -36.91
N HIS A 21 -6.85 -13.04 -35.91
CA HIS A 21 -6.42 -12.16 -34.87
C HIS A 21 -5.25 -12.91 -34.24
N ALA A 22 -4.03 -12.57 -34.66
CA ALA A 22 -2.85 -12.90 -33.92
C ALA A 22 -3.16 -12.46 -32.49
N GLN A 23 -3.30 -13.42 -31.60
CA GLN A 23 -3.49 -13.17 -30.18
C GLN A 23 -2.22 -12.43 -29.77
N GLN A 24 -2.27 -11.09 -29.84
CA GLN A 24 -1.19 -10.27 -29.37
C GLN A 24 -1.04 -10.63 -27.91
N ASN A 25 0.06 -11.29 -27.58
CA ASN A 25 0.41 -11.55 -26.20
C ASN A 25 0.53 -10.19 -25.53
N LEU A 26 -0.51 -9.79 -24.82
CA LEU A 26 -0.53 -8.52 -24.09
C LEU A 26 0.62 -8.52 -23.10
N PRO A 27 1.36 -7.40 -22.97
CA PRO A 27 2.35 -7.29 -21.92
C PRO A 27 1.64 -7.52 -20.58
N THR A 28 2.26 -8.29 -19.71
CA THR A 28 1.65 -8.69 -18.43
C THR A 28 2.34 -7.99 -17.28
N ILE A 29 1.56 -7.35 -16.42
CA ILE A 29 2.01 -6.82 -15.14
C ILE A 29 1.81 -7.90 -14.07
N GLY A 30 2.84 -8.22 -13.30
CA GLY A 30 2.70 -8.98 -12.07
C GLY A 30 2.38 -8.04 -10.90
N PHE A 31 1.25 -8.22 -10.24
CA PHE A 31 0.90 -7.45 -9.04
C PHE A 31 1.07 -8.33 -7.81
N LEU A 32 2.12 -8.07 -7.00
CA LEU A 32 2.48 -8.84 -5.82
C LEU A 32 2.15 -8.07 -4.54
N ASN A 33 1.35 -8.66 -3.67
CA ASN A 33 0.90 -7.97 -2.46
C ASN A 33 0.87 -8.91 -1.24
N GLY A 34 1.20 -8.34 -0.07
CA GLY A 34 1.21 -9.08 1.19
C GLY A 34 -0.18 -9.39 1.77
N THR A 35 -1.24 -8.72 1.28
CA THR A 35 -2.61 -8.86 1.80
C THR A 35 -3.53 -9.58 0.81
N SER A 36 -4.85 -9.36 0.86
CA SER A 36 -5.84 -9.98 -0.02
C SER A 36 -6.42 -8.98 -1.03
N ALA A 37 -6.98 -9.50 -2.13
CA ALA A 37 -7.61 -8.72 -3.20
C ALA A 37 -8.76 -7.85 -2.69
N GLU A 38 -9.64 -8.41 -1.86
CA GLU A 38 -10.81 -7.73 -1.33
C GLU A 38 -10.43 -6.49 -0.52
N LYS A 39 -9.47 -6.65 0.39
CA LYS A 39 -9.02 -5.57 1.28
C LYS A 39 -8.22 -4.48 0.56
N TYR A 40 -7.63 -4.83 -0.58
CA TYR A 40 -6.83 -3.90 -1.38
C TYR A 40 -7.58 -3.26 -2.56
N ALA A 41 -8.84 -3.59 -2.78
CA ALA A 41 -9.64 -3.10 -3.90
C ALA A 41 -9.60 -1.57 -4.10
N PRO A 42 -9.69 -0.71 -3.06
CA PRO A 42 -9.60 0.75 -3.23
C PRO A 42 -8.26 1.21 -3.82
N TYR A 43 -7.16 0.61 -3.38
CA TYR A 43 -5.81 0.95 -3.85
C TYR A 43 -5.55 0.44 -5.27
N ILE A 44 -6.14 -0.71 -5.63
CA ILE A 44 -6.11 -1.23 -7.01
C ILE A 44 -6.84 -0.29 -7.94
N ALA A 45 -7.97 0.30 -7.54
CA ALA A 45 -8.68 1.29 -8.34
C ALA A 45 -7.79 2.52 -8.65
N SER A 46 -7.02 2.99 -7.67
CA SER A 46 -6.04 4.07 -7.86
C SER A 46 -4.89 3.66 -8.78
N PHE A 47 -4.41 2.41 -8.67
CA PHE A 47 -3.42 1.85 -9.59
C PHE A 47 -3.94 1.81 -11.03
N TYR A 48 -5.18 1.36 -11.26
CA TYR A 48 -5.81 1.37 -12.59
C TYR A 48 -5.93 2.78 -13.16
N ALA A 49 -6.32 3.77 -12.32
CA ALA A 49 -6.38 5.15 -12.76
C ALA A 49 -5.02 5.64 -13.28
N GLY A 50 -3.95 5.37 -12.54
CA GLY A 50 -2.59 5.70 -12.96
C GLY A 50 -2.11 4.93 -14.18
N LEU A 51 -2.47 3.66 -14.29
CA LEU A 51 -2.14 2.82 -15.45
C LEU A 51 -2.82 3.34 -16.73
N LYS A 52 -4.09 3.77 -16.60
CA LYS A 52 -4.85 4.42 -17.69
C LYS A 52 -4.22 5.74 -18.11
N GLU A 53 -3.74 6.56 -17.18
CA GLU A 53 -2.97 7.77 -17.50
C GLU A 53 -1.65 7.43 -18.23
N GLY A 54 -1.05 6.29 -17.89
CA GLY A 54 0.07 5.69 -18.59
C GLY A 54 -0.28 5.18 -20.00
N GLY A 55 -1.58 5.16 -20.39
CA GLY A 55 -2.06 4.70 -21.69
C GLY A 55 -2.33 3.20 -21.76
N PHE A 56 -2.50 2.53 -20.61
CA PHE A 56 -2.78 1.10 -20.53
C PHE A 56 -4.11 0.83 -19.82
N VAL A 57 -4.89 -0.11 -20.36
CA VAL A 57 -6.17 -0.54 -19.82
C VAL A 57 -6.17 -2.07 -19.78
N GLU A 58 -6.43 -2.64 -18.60
CA GLU A 58 -6.49 -4.09 -18.42
C GLU A 58 -7.55 -4.71 -19.35
N GLY A 59 -7.17 -5.83 -20.00
CA GLY A 59 -8.01 -6.54 -20.94
C GLY A 59 -8.05 -5.94 -22.36
N GLU A 60 -7.54 -4.71 -22.57
CA GLU A 60 -7.45 -4.08 -23.89
C GLU A 60 -6.02 -4.16 -24.45
N ASN A 61 -5.04 -3.65 -23.71
CA ASN A 61 -3.65 -3.58 -24.17
C ASN A 61 -2.62 -3.97 -23.10
N VAL A 62 -3.06 -4.45 -21.96
CA VAL A 62 -2.25 -5.01 -20.87
C VAL A 62 -3.04 -6.08 -20.12
N ALA A 63 -2.35 -7.12 -19.64
CA ALA A 63 -2.89 -8.09 -18.70
C ALA A 63 -2.28 -7.89 -17.31
N ILE A 64 -2.99 -8.27 -16.24
CA ILE A 64 -2.46 -8.21 -14.88
C ILE A 64 -2.59 -9.59 -14.24
N GLU A 65 -1.48 -10.09 -13.70
CA GLU A 65 -1.45 -11.31 -12.90
C GLU A 65 -1.24 -10.97 -11.43
N TYR A 66 -2.25 -11.24 -10.64
CA TYR A 66 -2.24 -10.96 -9.22
C TYR A 66 -1.68 -12.12 -8.40
N ARG A 67 -0.86 -11.78 -7.39
CA ARG A 67 -0.37 -12.71 -6.37
C ARG A 67 -0.58 -12.11 -4.99
N TRP A 68 -1.41 -12.76 -4.21
CA TRP A 68 -1.82 -12.34 -2.87
C TRP A 68 -1.26 -13.30 -1.83
N ALA A 69 -0.59 -12.74 -0.83
CA ALA A 69 -0.07 -13.55 0.28
C ALA A 69 -1.10 -13.78 1.39
N ASP A 70 -2.25 -13.09 1.35
CA ASP A 70 -3.36 -13.21 2.29
C ASP A 70 -2.95 -13.02 3.76
N GLY A 71 -1.97 -12.13 4.01
CA GLY A 71 -1.40 -11.85 5.33
C GLY A 71 -0.28 -12.79 5.75
N ASP A 72 -0.04 -13.89 5.04
CA ASP A 72 1.09 -14.79 5.27
C ASP A 72 2.30 -14.37 4.43
N TYR A 73 3.13 -13.51 4.98
CA TYR A 73 4.32 -12.98 4.30
C TYR A 73 5.37 -14.04 3.96
N SER A 74 5.31 -15.24 4.59
CA SER A 74 6.21 -16.35 4.26
C SER A 74 5.99 -16.88 2.84
N ARG A 75 4.82 -16.65 2.23
CA ARG A 75 4.48 -17.02 0.85
C ARG A 75 5.10 -16.12 -0.21
N LEU A 76 5.49 -14.90 0.16
CA LEU A 76 5.95 -13.88 -0.80
C LEU A 76 7.11 -14.32 -1.69
N PRO A 77 8.16 -15.02 -1.21
CA PRO A 77 9.25 -15.49 -2.07
C PRO A 77 8.77 -16.43 -3.18
N ALA A 78 7.90 -17.37 -2.87
CA ALA A 78 7.36 -18.31 -3.85
C ALA A 78 6.44 -17.63 -4.87
N LEU A 79 5.62 -16.65 -4.43
CA LEU A 79 4.74 -15.86 -5.28
C LEU A 79 5.54 -14.95 -6.22
N ALA A 80 6.62 -14.34 -5.75
CA ALA A 80 7.54 -13.56 -6.58
C ALA A 80 8.21 -14.43 -7.65
N ALA A 81 8.71 -15.62 -7.25
CA ALA A 81 9.33 -16.57 -8.18
C ALA A 81 8.36 -17.07 -9.26
N ASP A 82 7.07 -17.24 -8.94
CA ASP A 82 6.05 -17.60 -9.94
C ASP A 82 5.85 -16.49 -10.98
N LEU A 83 5.81 -15.22 -10.59
CA LEU A 83 5.75 -14.10 -11.53
C LEU A 83 6.99 -14.03 -12.43
N VAL A 84 8.17 -14.27 -11.87
CA VAL A 84 9.43 -14.33 -12.65
C VAL A 84 9.39 -15.47 -13.67
N LYS A 85 8.94 -16.67 -13.25
CA LYS A 85 8.79 -17.82 -14.16
C LYS A 85 7.82 -17.54 -15.31
N ARG A 86 6.79 -16.73 -15.08
CA ARG A 86 5.81 -16.30 -16.09
C ARG A 86 6.33 -15.20 -17.00
N GLN A 87 7.54 -14.69 -16.75
CA GLN A 87 8.18 -13.65 -17.55
C GLN A 87 7.30 -12.39 -17.70
N VAL A 88 6.68 -11.94 -16.60
CA VAL A 88 5.90 -10.70 -16.61
C VAL A 88 6.78 -9.52 -17.02
N ALA A 89 6.20 -8.52 -17.68
CA ALA A 89 6.93 -7.37 -18.20
C ALA A 89 7.40 -6.39 -17.11
N VAL A 90 6.66 -6.33 -15.99
CA VAL A 90 6.97 -5.52 -14.81
C VAL A 90 6.29 -6.12 -13.59
N ILE A 91 6.92 -6.05 -12.42
CA ILE A 91 6.31 -6.43 -11.14
C ILE A 91 6.00 -5.16 -10.35
N VAL A 92 4.75 -4.99 -9.92
CA VAL A 92 4.34 -3.94 -8.97
C VAL A 92 4.15 -4.58 -7.60
N ALA A 93 4.81 -4.04 -6.57
CA ALA A 93 4.80 -4.66 -5.26
C ALA A 93 4.85 -3.66 -4.10
N ASN A 94 4.07 -3.90 -3.03
CA ASN A 94 4.15 -3.16 -1.77
C ASN A 94 5.14 -3.78 -0.79
N THR A 95 5.48 -3.10 0.29
CA THR A 95 6.28 -3.71 1.37
C THR A 95 5.40 -4.66 2.22
N PRO A 96 5.88 -5.90 2.56
CA PRO A 96 7.22 -6.44 2.30
C PRO A 96 7.39 -7.19 0.97
N ALA A 97 6.36 -7.26 0.13
CA ALA A 97 6.39 -7.98 -1.14
C ALA A 97 7.45 -7.45 -2.13
N ASN A 98 7.73 -6.15 -2.09
CA ASN A 98 8.75 -5.51 -2.92
C ASN A 98 10.17 -6.04 -2.65
N LEU A 99 10.50 -6.38 -1.40
CA LEU A 99 11.78 -7.02 -1.06
C LEU A 99 11.87 -8.43 -1.61
N ALA A 100 10.76 -9.18 -1.60
CA ALA A 100 10.68 -10.49 -2.22
C ALA A 100 10.83 -10.41 -3.75
N ALA A 101 10.16 -9.45 -4.39
CA ALA A 101 10.28 -9.20 -5.83
C ALA A 101 11.73 -8.83 -6.22
N LYS A 102 12.38 -7.89 -5.49
CA LYS A 102 13.78 -7.52 -5.74
C LYS A 102 14.73 -8.73 -5.64
N LYS A 103 14.52 -9.60 -4.66
CA LYS A 103 15.34 -10.80 -4.48
C LYS A 103 15.12 -11.87 -5.55
N ALA A 104 13.95 -11.88 -6.17
CA ALA A 104 13.57 -12.89 -7.14
C ALA A 104 14.12 -12.62 -8.56
N THR A 105 14.46 -11.36 -8.90
CA THR A 105 14.92 -11.00 -10.25
C THR A 105 15.80 -9.77 -10.28
N ASP A 106 16.83 -9.81 -11.13
CA ASP A 106 17.69 -8.66 -11.46
C ASP A 106 17.37 -8.06 -12.84
N SER A 107 16.46 -8.68 -13.59
CA SER A 107 16.16 -8.30 -14.98
C SER A 107 14.75 -7.78 -15.19
N ILE A 108 13.73 -8.36 -14.54
CA ILE A 108 12.37 -7.87 -14.65
C ILE A 108 12.24 -6.57 -13.85
N PRO A 109 11.77 -5.47 -14.46
CA PRO A 109 11.48 -4.22 -13.75
C PRO A 109 10.59 -4.41 -12.52
N VAL A 110 10.93 -3.76 -11.42
CA VAL A 110 10.13 -3.75 -10.19
C VAL A 110 9.74 -2.31 -9.85
N VAL A 111 8.44 -2.05 -9.76
CA VAL A 111 7.88 -0.79 -9.25
C VAL A 111 7.35 -1.03 -7.84
N PHE A 112 8.00 -0.45 -6.86
CA PHE A 112 7.57 -0.60 -5.48
C PHE A 112 6.67 0.54 -5.00
N THR A 113 5.84 0.25 -3.99
CA THR A 113 5.29 1.24 -3.06
C THR A 113 5.78 0.91 -1.66
N THR A 114 6.23 1.93 -0.90
CA THR A 114 6.74 1.72 0.45
C THR A 114 6.45 2.91 1.37
N ALA A 115 6.15 2.62 2.62
CA ALA A 115 6.10 3.62 3.69
C ALA A 115 7.48 3.87 4.33
N SER A 116 8.47 3.03 4.04
CA SER A 116 9.84 3.13 4.57
C SER A 116 10.76 3.90 3.63
N ASP A 117 11.91 4.32 4.14
CA ASP A 117 13.01 4.82 3.32
C ASP A 117 13.56 3.69 2.43
N PRO A 118 13.43 3.80 1.08
CA PRO A 118 13.79 2.73 0.17
C PRO A 118 15.32 2.46 0.11
N VAL A 119 16.14 3.45 0.47
CA VAL A 119 17.60 3.28 0.56
C VAL A 119 17.94 2.49 1.82
N GLN A 120 17.37 2.88 2.97
CA GLN A 120 17.63 2.19 4.24
C GLN A 120 17.19 0.73 4.24
N ILE A 121 16.08 0.40 3.57
CA ILE A 121 15.60 -0.99 3.46
C ILE A 121 16.26 -1.74 2.29
N GLY A 122 17.19 -1.12 1.58
CA GLY A 122 17.97 -1.75 0.52
C GLY A 122 17.19 -2.03 -0.77
N LEU A 123 16.13 -1.26 -1.08
CA LEU A 123 15.41 -1.38 -2.35
C LEU A 123 16.18 -0.72 -3.49
N VAL A 124 16.76 0.44 -3.25
CA VAL A 124 17.54 1.21 -4.21
C VAL A 124 18.78 1.80 -3.54
N ASP A 125 19.80 2.12 -4.33
CA ASP A 125 21.02 2.73 -3.82
C ASP A 125 20.87 4.25 -3.62
N ASN A 126 20.03 4.87 -4.44
CA ASN A 126 19.79 6.32 -4.44
C ASN A 126 18.36 6.62 -4.94
N ILE A 127 17.70 7.63 -4.36
CA ILE A 127 16.33 8.02 -4.74
C ILE A 127 16.29 8.68 -6.12
N SER A 128 17.26 9.55 -6.42
CA SER A 128 17.31 10.30 -7.69
C SER A 128 17.76 9.44 -8.87
N ARG A 129 18.58 8.43 -8.61
CA ARG A 129 19.08 7.45 -9.58
C ARG A 129 19.05 6.07 -8.93
N PRO A 130 17.90 5.37 -9.01
CA PRO A 130 17.72 4.11 -8.28
C PRO A 130 18.74 3.03 -8.65
N GLY A 131 19.19 3.05 -9.91
CA GLY A 131 20.05 2.01 -10.46
C GLY A 131 19.33 0.68 -10.66
N GLY A 132 19.93 -0.25 -11.42
CA GLY A 132 19.39 -1.59 -11.61
C GLY A 132 17.96 -1.62 -12.19
N ASN A 133 17.19 -2.62 -11.76
CA ASN A 133 15.83 -2.90 -12.25
C ASN A 133 14.71 -2.43 -11.32
N VAL A 134 15.00 -1.68 -10.26
CA VAL A 134 14.03 -1.33 -9.21
C VAL A 134 13.84 0.18 -9.14
N THR A 135 12.60 0.63 -9.15
CA THR A 135 12.18 2.02 -8.88
C THR A 135 10.82 2.02 -8.20
N GLY A 136 10.27 3.17 -7.84
CA GLY A 136 8.94 3.20 -7.26
C GLY A 136 8.60 4.47 -6.49
N ILE A 137 7.71 4.31 -5.50
CA ILE A 137 7.11 5.40 -4.73
C ILE A 137 7.38 5.19 -3.24
N SER A 138 7.89 6.23 -2.57
CA SER A 138 8.10 6.26 -1.13
C SER A 138 7.26 7.35 -0.47
N GLN A 139 6.54 6.99 0.58
CA GLN A 139 5.72 7.92 1.37
C GLN A 139 6.42 8.37 2.65
N LEU A 140 7.48 7.68 3.06
CA LEU A 140 8.21 7.88 4.32
C LEU A 140 7.33 7.82 5.58
N ASN A 141 6.12 7.26 5.50
CA ASN A 141 5.16 7.21 6.61
C ASN A 141 5.65 6.45 7.83
N ALA A 142 6.53 5.48 7.64
CA ALA A 142 7.14 4.76 8.76
C ALA A 142 7.97 5.70 9.64
N SER A 143 8.72 6.63 9.05
CA SER A 143 9.53 7.63 9.78
C SER A 143 8.69 8.72 10.45
N LEU A 144 7.38 8.78 10.17
CA LEU A 144 6.45 9.69 10.85
C LEU A 144 5.89 9.11 12.16
N ALA A 145 6.22 7.89 12.55
CA ALA A 145 5.74 7.27 13.79
C ALA A 145 6.12 8.08 15.05
N PRO A 146 7.35 8.61 15.19
CA PRO A 146 7.67 9.54 16.27
C PRO A 146 6.80 10.80 16.27
N LYS A 147 6.50 11.37 15.09
CA LYS A 147 5.63 12.55 14.99
C LYS A 147 4.19 12.24 15.36
N ARG A 148 3.68 11.06 15.00
CA ARG A 148 2.38 10.59 15.47
C ARG A 148 2.33 10.46 16.99
N LEU A 149 3.41 10.00 17.63
CA LEU A 149 3.52 9.97 19.09
C LEU A 149 3.44 11.38 19.69
N GLU A 150 4.16 12.36 19.14
CA GLU A 150 4.09 13.76 19.61
C GLU A 150 2.67 14.33 19.50
N LEU A 151 1.98 14.10 18.36
CA LEU A 151 0.59 14.53 18.15
C LEU A 151 -0.37 13.81 19.12
N ALA A 152 -0.14 12.53 19.39
CA ALA A 152 -0.91 11.77 20.36
C ALA A 152 -0.73 12.32 21.79
N HIS A 153 0.49 12.69 22.16
CA HIS A 153 0.78 13.33 23.46
C HIS A 153 0.19 14.74 23.53
N GLU A 154 0.21 15.51 22.44
CA GLU A 154 -0.46 16.83 22.40
C GLU A 154 -1.98 16.69 22.56
N LEU A 155 -2.59 15.65 21.99
CA LEU A 155 -4.01 15.34 22.19
C LEU A 155 -4.31 14.95 23.65
N MET A 156 -3.39 14.26 24.30
CA MET A 156 -3.53 13.72 25.65
C MET A 156 -2.34 14.18 26.53
N PRO A 157 -2.23 15.48 26.88
CA PRO A 157 -1.03 16.04 27.50
C PRO A 157 -0.72 15.53 28.90
N ASN A 158 -1.70 14.94 29.57
CA ASN A 158 -1.53 14.33 30.90
C ASN A 158 -1.18 12.82 30.82
N ALA A 159 -1.03 12.28 29.60
CA ALA A 159 -0.63 10.89 29.42
C ALA A 159 0.81 10.68 29.91
N THR A 160 1.01 9.64 30.72
CA THR A 160 2.33 9.14 31.12
C THR A 160 2.69 7.85 30.40
N ASP A 161 1.68 7.15 29.92
CA ASP A 161 1.79 5.85 29.28
C ASP A 161 1.08 5.86 27.93
N ILE A 162 1.76 5.37 26.91
CA ILE A 162 1.30 5.28 25.53
C ILE A 162 1.50 3.86 25.01
N ALA A 163 0.62 3.38 24.16
CA ALA A 163 0.80 2.11 23.48
C ALA A 163 1.17 2.28 22.00
N LEU A 164 1.98 1.37 21.49
CA LEU A 164 2.31 1.23 20.08
C LEU A 164 1.88 -0.15 19.58
N LEU A 165 1.09 -0.19 18.51
CA LEU A 165 0.69 -1.43 17.84
C LEU A 165 1.59 -1.71 16.65
N VAL A 166 2.21 -2.90 16.58
CA VAL A 166 3.09 -3.34 15.49
C VAL A 166 2.70 -4.72 14.97
N ASN A 167 3.05 -5.00 13.71
CA ASN A 167 2.83 -6.30 13.10
C ASN A 167 4.06 -7.22 13.29
N PRO A 168 3.95 -8.32 14.07
CA PRO A 168 5.06 -9.24 14.28
C PRO A 168 5.43 -10.07 13.05
N ASN A 169 4.59 -10.11 12.00
CA ASN A 169 4.87 -10.84 10.75
C ASN A 169 5.92 -10.14 9.87
N ASP A 170 6.22 -8.85 10.14
CA ASP A 170 7.38 -8.12 9.61
C ASP A 170 8.27 -7.69 10.79
N PRO A 171 9.08 -8.59 11.36
CA PRO A 171 9.85 -8.33 12.60
C PRO A 171 10.86 -7.20 12.44
N ALA A 172 11.50 -7.07 11.28
CA ALA A 172 12.49 -6.02 11.04
C ALA A 172 11.85 -4.62 11.07
N ARG A 173 10.67 -4.48 10.48
CA ARG A 173 9.89 -3.24 10.52
C ARG A 173 9.36 -2.96 11.92
N ALA A 174 8.77 -3.97 12.58
CA ALA A 174 8.25 -3.85 13.93
C ALA A 174 9.32 -3.38 14.91
N GLU A 175 10.52 -3.97 14.84
CA GLU A 175 11.66 -3.60 15.69
C GLU A 175 12.11 -2.16 15.41
N LYS A 176 12.27 -1.78 14.14
CA LYS A 176 12.68 -0.43 13.74
C LYS A 176 11.70 0.63 14.25
N ILE A 177 10.40 0.48 13.97
CA ILE A 177 9.37 1.43 14.41
C ILE A 177 9.34 1.50 15.93
N SER A 178 9.44 0.35 16.62
CA SER A 178 9.44 0.31 18.08
C SER A 178 10.64 1.07 18.66
N ALA A 179 11.83 0.93 18.08
CA ALA A 179 13.04 1.65 18.54
C ALA A 179 12.91 3.17 18.34
N GLU A 180 12.42 3.60 17.17
CA GLU A 180 12.22 5.02 16.85
C GLU A 180 11.17 5.67 17.77
N VAL A 181 10.04 5.00 18.00
CA VAL A 181 8.97 5.49 18.89
C VAL A 181 9.40 5.44 20.36
N GLN A 182 10.18 4.42 20.78
CA GLN A 182 10.75 4.36 22.12
C GLN A 182 11.70 5.52 22.38
N GLN A 183 12.53 5.88 21.42
CA GLN A 183 13.42 7.04 21.55
C GLN A 183 12.62 8.34 21.71
N ALA A 184 11.56 8.54 20.92
CA ALA A 184 10.68 9.70 21.05
C ALA A 184 9.93 9.70 22.38
N ALA A 185 9.43 8.55 22.84
CA ALA A 185 8.77 8.41 24.14
C ALA A 185 9.72 8.81 25.29
N ASN A 186 10.98 8.38 25.25
CA ASN A 186 11.97 8.74 26.26
C ASN A 186 12.22 10.26 26.31
N HIS A 187 12.28 10.94 25.14
CA HIS A 187 12.41 12.41 25.08
C HIS A 187 11.22 13.15 25.68
N LEU A 188 10.03 12.57 25.60
CA LEU A 188 8.80 13.14 26.13
C LEU A 188 8.51 12.70 27.58
N GLY A 189 9.37 11.85 28.18
CA GLY A 189 9.16 11.30 29.52
C GLY A 189 7.99 10.30 29.61
N LEU A 190 7.68 9.61 28.52
CA LEU A 190 6.55 8.69 28.40
C LEU A 190 6.99 7.24 28.51
N HIS A 191 6.16 6.39 29.11
CA HIS A 191 6.31 4.94 29.10
C HIS A 191 5.62 4.34 27.87
N LEU A 192 6.36 3.56 27.07
CA LEU A 192 5.85 2.92 25.89
C LEU A 192 5.50 1.45 26.14
N HIS A 193 4.24 1.09 25.90
CA HIS A 193 3.74 -0.29 25.90
C HIS A 193 3.66 -0.80 24.47
N LEU A 194 4.23 -1.98 24.22
CA LEU A 194 4.22 -2.59 22.88
C LEU A 194 3.11 -3.62 22.77
N LEU A 195 2.17 -3.39 21.86
CA LEU A 195 1.14 -4.33 21.45
C LEU A 195 1.50 -4.95 20.09
N ARG A 196 1.10 -6.20 19.89
CA ARG A 196 1.39 -6.94 18.65
C ARG A 196 0.11 -7.52 18.08
N ALA A 197 -0.08 -7.36 16.75
CA ALA A 197 -1.19 -7.96 16.03
C ALA A 197 -0.72 -8.36 14.61
N GLY A 198 -0.79 -9.65 14.30
CA GLY A 198 -0.46 -10.22 12.98
C GLY A 198 -1.67 -10.86 12.30
N THR A 199 -2.81 -10.95 13.00
CA THR A 199 -4.09 -11.43 12.50
C THR A 199 -5.23 -10.50 12.93
N GLU A 200 -6.39 -10.59 12.30
CA GLU A 200 -7.59 -9.83 12.71
C GLU A 200 -7.98 -10.11 14.17
N ARG A 201 -7.88 -11.37 14.60
CA ARG A 201 -8.12 -11.77 15.98
C ARG A 201 -7.14 -11.09 16.94
N ASP A 202 -5.89 -10.92 16.53
CA ASP A 202 -4.89 -10.23 17.36
C ASP A 202 -5.19 -8.74 17.44
N ILE A 203 -5.74 -8.10 16.40
CA ILE A 203 -6.20 -6.71 16.45
C ILE A 203 -7.25 -6.57 17.53
N GLU A 204 -8.31 -7.38 17.49
CA GLU A 204 -9.38 -7.35 18.49
C GLU A 204 -8.84 -7.55 19.92
N LYS A 205 -7.95 -8.55 20.07
CA LYS A 205 -7.31 -8.82 21.36
C LYS A 205 -6.44 -7.67 21.85
N ALA A 206 -5.58 -7.12 20.98
CA ALA A 206 -4.67 -6.03 21.34
C ALA A 206 -5.44 -4.77 21.77
N VAL A 207 -6.52 -4.43 21.06
CA VAL A 207 -7.38 -3.29 21.39
C VAL A 207 -8.15 -3.55 22.71
N ALA A 208 -8.66 -4.76 22.93
CA ALA A 208 -9.32 -5.12 24.18
C ALA A 208 -8.35 -5.11 25.37
N ASP A 209 -7.12 -5.58 25.19
CA ASP A 209 -6.08 -5.59 26.22
C ASP A 209 -5.55 -4.18 26.55
N PHE A 210 -5.77 -3.18 25.69
CA PHE A 210 -5.34 -1.79 25.93
C PHE A 210 -5.86 -1.23 27.26
N SER A 211 -7.10 -1.54 27.63
CA SER A 211 -7.69 -1.08 28.89
C SER A 211 -6.95 -1.56 30.15
N ARG A 212 -6.14 -2.64 30.02
CA ARG A 212 -5.30 -3.17 31.09
C ARG A 212 -3.96 -2.48 31.22
N LEU A 213 -3.60 -1.75 30.17
CA LEU A 213 -2.35 -1.02 30.08
C LEU A 213 -2.55 0.37 30.64
N LYS A 214 -2.39 0.94 31.53
CA LYS A 214 -2.61 2.36 31.94
C LYS A 214 -2.36 3.41 30.83
N ALA A 215 -2.26 2.95 29.56
CA ALA A 215 -1.99 3.79 28.42
C ALA A 215 -3.20 4.68 28.08
N SER A 216 -2.94 5.92 27.71
CA SER A 216 -3.97 6.92 27.39
C SER A 216 -4.29 7.00 25.90
N VAL A 217 -3.36 6.60 25.03
CA VAL A 217 -3.52 6.68 23.59
C VAL A 217 -2.73 5.56 22.89
N LEU A 218 -3.25 5.08 21.76
CA LEU A 218 -2.64 4.08 20.91
C LEU A 218 -2.07 4.75 19.66
N VAL A 219 -0.82 4.47 19.34
CA VAL A 219 -0.18 4.80 18.06
C VAL A 219 -0.16 3.53 17.22
N VAL A 220 -0.64 3.59 15.98
CA VAL A 220 -0.58 2.46 15.04
C VAL A 220 0.66 2.58 14.17
N GLY A 221 1.51 1.55 14.18
CA GLY A 221 2.69 1.47 13.32
C GLY A 221 2.33 1.26 11.85
N ALA A 222 3.15 1.79 10.97
CA ALA A 222 2.93 1.68 9.53
C ALA A 222 3.11 0.24 9.02
N ASP A 223 2.04 -0.39 8.55
CA ASP A 223 2.07 -1.74 7.99
C ASP A 223 0.90 -2.01 7.03
N ALA A 224 1.18 -2.73 5.93
CA ALA A 224 0.16 -3.07 4.93
C ALA A 224 -1.01 -3.89 5.50
N PHE A 225 -0.75 -4.73 6.51
CA PHE A 225 -1.78 -5.50 7.17
C PHE A 225 -2.77 -4.59 7.93
N PHE A 226 -2.28 -3.57 8.66
CA PHE A 226 -3.16 -2.62 9.34
C PHE A 226 -3.95 -1.77 8.36
N ASN A 227 -3.34 -1.35 7.25
CA ASN A 227 -4.03 -0.58 6.20
C ASN A 227 -5.16 -1.38 5.56
N ALA A 228 -4.91 -2.64 5.26
CA ALA A 228 -5.92 -3.57 4.74
C ALA A 228 -7.04 -3.86 5.75
N ASN A 229 -6.82 -3.62 7.03
CA ASN A 229 -7.79 -3.79 8.12
C ASN A 229 -8.16 -2.45 8.78
N SER A 230 -8.05 -1.34 8.06
CA SER A 230 -8.29 0.01 8.59
C SER A 230 -9.67 0.14 9.22
N ARG A 231 -10.70 -0.37 8.55
CA ARG A 231 -12.07 -0.36 9.07
C ARG A 231 -12.22 -1.18 10.36
N LEU A 232 -11.72 -2.42 10.37
CA LEU A 232 -11.77 -3.28 11.56
C LEU A 232 -11.07 -2.61 12.75
N LEU A 233 -9.89 -2.05 12.51
CA LEU A 233 -9.10 -1.40 13.57
C LEU A 233 -9.78 -0.13 14.08
N ALA A 234 -10.33 0.73 13.20
CA ALA A 234 -11.07 1.92 13.59
C ALA A 234 -12.33 1.57 14.39
N GLU A 235 -13.12 0.58 13.94
CA GLU A 235 -14.32 0.11 14.66
C GLU A 235 -13.96 -0.51 16.02
N ALA A 236 -12.89 -1.30 16.12
CA ALA A 236 -12.44 -1.91 17.37
C ALA A 236 -12.00 -0.84 18.37
N THR A 237 -11.18 0.13 17.96
CA THR A 237 -10.72 1.20 18.85
C THR A 237 -11.85 2.09 19.33
N LEU A 238 -12.82 2.41 18.48
CA LEU A 238 -14.02 3.15 18.89
C LEU A 238 -14.87 2.36 19.88
N ARG A 239 -15.15 1.07 19.63
CA ARG A 239 -15.94 0.19 20.48
C ARG A 239 -15.34 0.03 21.88
N HIS A 240 -14.01 -0.04 21.98
CA HIS A 240 -13.30 -0.16 23.25
C HIS A 240 -12.89 1.19 23.84
N ALA A 241 -13.37 2.30 23.27
CA ALA A 241 -13.06 3.66 23.69
C ALA A 241 -11.54 3.94 23.79
N VAL A 242 -10.77 3.45 22.82
CA VAL A 242 -9.31 3.63 22.74
C VAL A 242 -8.97 4.85 21.88
N PRO A 243 -8.48 5.96 22.44
CA PRO A 243 -7.97 7.07 21.64
C PRO A 243 -6.81 6.60 20.76
N THR A 244 -6.88 6.83 19.45
CA THR A 244 -5.91 6.24 18.53
C THR A 244 -5.51 7.22 17.42
N ILE A 245 -4.21 7.24 17.11
CA ILE A 245 -3.66 7.92 15.93
C ILE A 245 -3.15 6.89 14.92
N TYR A 246 -3.49 7.13 13.66
CA TYR A 246 -3.22 6.25 12.51
C TYR A 246 -2.32 6.93 11.48
N GLU A 247 -1.91 6.17 10.45
CA GLU A 247 -1.03 6.69 9.41
C GLU A 247 -1.79 7.29 8.20
N TYR A 248 -3.01 6.84 7.90
CA TYR A 248 -3.75 7.22 6.69
C TYR A 248 -5.17 7.68 6.96
N THR A 249 -5.71 8.46 6.03
CA THR A 249 -7.07 9.00 6.07
C THR A 249 -8.15 7.92 6.07
N GLU A 250 -7.90 6.75 5.47
CA GLU A 250 -8.83 5.63 5.42
C GLU A 250 -9.28 5.17 6.82
N PHE A 251 -8.41 5.30 7.82
CA PHE A 251 -8.77 4.98 9.20
C PHE A 251 -9.74 6.00 9.78
N THR A 252 -9.53 7.30 9.53
CA THR A 252 -10.42 8.36 10.01
C THR A 252 -11.74 8.40 9.25
N ASP A 253 -11.74 8.08 7.96
CA ASP A 253 -12.97 7.92 7.17
C ASP A 253 -13.78 6.69 7.63
N ALA A 254 -13.13 5.67 8.19
CA ALA A 254 -13.77 4.52 8.84
C ALA A 254 -14.19 4.78 10.31
N GLY A 255 -14.06 6.01 10.82
CA GLY A 255 -14.45 6.37 12.17
C GLY A 255 -13.31 6.43 13.18
N GLY A 256 -12.06 6.30 12.76
CA GLY A 256 -10.89 6.52 13.62
C GLY A 256 -10.77 7.97 14.10
N LEU A 257 -10.05 8.19 15.21
CA LEU A 257 -9.99 9.49 15.89
C LEU A 257 -9.11 10.51 15.14
N MET A 258 -7.89 10.13 14.78
CA MET A 258 -6.91 11.04 14.18
C MET A 258 -5.96 10.28 13.27
N SER A 259 -5.57 10.87 12.14
CA SER A 259 -4.50 10.33 11.30
C SER A 259 -3.47 11.41 10.94
N TYR A 260 -2.21 10.97 10.76
CA TYR A 260 -1.13 11.82 10.28
C TYR A 260 -0.22 11.03 9.36
N GLY A 261 -0.24 11.38 8.06
CA GLY A 261 0.54 10.66 7.04
C GLY A 261 0.24 11.11 5.62
N GLY A 262 0.89 10.45 4.67
CA GLY A 262 0.70 10.72 3.23
C GLY A 262 -0.57 10.07 2.67
N ASN A 263 -0.73 10.20 1.36
CA ASN A 263 -1.87 9.62 0.63
C ASN A 263 -1.46 8.32 -0.06
N ILE A 264 -1.97 7.19 0.43
CA ILE A 264 -1.65 5.87 -0.12
C ILE A 264 -2.26 5.69 -1.52
N ASN A 265 -3.43 6.27 -1.79
CA ASN A 265 -4.08 6.18 -3.09
C ASN A 265 -3.25 6.88 -4.18
N GLU A 266 -2.64 8.03 -3.86
CA GLU A 266 -1.73 8.72 -4.76
C GLU A 266 -0.51 7.86 -5.10
N SER A 267 0.03 7.13 -4.12
CA SER A 267 1.17 6.23 -4.34
C SER A 267 0.84 5.10 -5.31
N TYR A 268 -0.34 4.50 -5.19
CA TYR A 268 -0.77 3.47 -6.13
C TYR A 268 -1.06 4.04 -7.53
N ARG A 269 -1.61 5.25 -7.61
CA ARG A 269 -1.77 5.94 -8.90
C ARG A 269 -0.41 6.16 -9.57
N TRP A 270 0.58 6.64 -8.85
CA TRP A 270 1.95 6.79 -9.37
C TRP A 270 2.58 5.46 -9.74
N ALA A 271 2.33 4.37 -9.01
CA ALA A 271 2.80 3.03 -9.36
C ALA A 271 2.22 2.58 -10.72
N GLY A 272 0.94 2.87 -10.98
CA GLY A 272 0.31 2.63 -12.29
C GLY A 272 0.96 3.43 -13.41
N ILE A 273 1.23 4.73 -13.20
CA ILE A 273 1.93 5.58 -14.16
C ILE A 273 3.33 5.04 -14.46
N TYR A 274 4.07 4.61 -13.42
CA TYR A 274 5.43 4.07 -13.57
C TYR A 274 5.43 2.74 -14.31
N ALA A 275 4.49 1.84 -13.99
CA ALA A 275 4.29 0.61 -14.75
C ALA A 275 4.02 0.91 -16.24
N GLY A 276 3.14 1.86 -16.53
CA GLY A 276 2.85 2.29 -17.89
C GLY A 276 4.08 2.87 -18.63
N ARG A 277 4.91 3.67 -17.95
CA ARG A 277 6.17 4.19 -18.53
C ARG A 277 7.15 3.06 -18.86
N ILE A 278 7.27 2.08 -17.98
CA ILE A 278 8.15 0.92 -18.17
C ILE A 278 7.65 0.06 -19.34
N LEU A 279 6.35 -0.17 -19.45
CA LEU A 279 5.77 -0.88 -20.60
C LEU A 279 5.98 -0.15 -21.93
N LYS A 280 6.21 1.17 -21.91
CA LYS A 280 6.62 1.98 -23.06
C LYS A 280 8.14 2.01 -23.30
N GLY A 281 8.92 1.25 -22.54
CA GLY A 281 10.36 1.11 -22.71
C GLY A 281 11.22 2.01 -21.81
N ALA A 282 10.64 2.74 -20.84
CA ALA A 282 11.44 3.45 -19.86
C ALA A 282 12.18 2.46 -18.95
N LYS A 283 13.44 2.76 -18.65
CA LYS A 283 14.24 1.91 -17.75
C LYS A 283 14.02 2.33 -16.31
N PRO A 284 13.84 1.39 -15.37
CA PRO A 284 13.73 1.72 -13.93
C PRO A 284 14.85 2.60 -13.41
N ALA A 285 16.08 2.36 -13.87
CA ALA A 285 17.27 3.14 -13.49
C ALA A 285 17.17 4.64 -13.83
N ASP A 286 16.38 5.00 -14.85
CA ASP A 286 16.19 6.37 -15.33
C ASP A 286 14.94 7.03 -14.71
N LEU A 287 14.16 6.29 -13.91
CA LEU A 287 12.97 6.78 -13.23
C LEU A 287 13.29 7.04 -11.75
N PRO A 288 13.43 8.30 -11.31
CA PRO A 288 13.66 8.61 -9.92
C PRO A 288 12.57 8.03 -9.02
N VAL A 289 12.92 7.63 -7.80
CA VAL A 289 11.90 7.26 -6.81
C VAL A 289 11.05 8.49 -6.51
N GLN A 290 9.75 8.39 -6.75
CA GLN A 290 8.81 9.43 -6.41
C GLN A 290 8.59 9.44 -4.90
N GLN A 291 8.85 10.59 -4.27
CA GLN A 291 8.53 10.78 -2.87
C GLN A 291 7.21 11.56 -2.74
N SER A 292 6.28 11.06 -1.93
CA SER A 292 5.14 11.87 -1.49
C SER A 292 5.64 12.86 -0.45
N THR A 293 5.50 14.14 -0.72
CA THR A 293 5.88 15.24 0.19
C THR A 293 4.68 15.80 0.94
N THR A 294 3.47 15.41 0.57
CA THR A 294 2.24 15.86 1.22
C THR A 294 1.93 14.95 2.39
N VAL A 295 1.89 15.51 3.57
CA VAL A 295 1.49 14.83 4.82
C VAL A 295 0.29 15.60 5.38
N GLU A 296 -0.80 14.89 5.69
CA GLU A 296 -2.04 15.49 6.15
C GLU A 296 -2.34 15.08 7.60
N LEU A 297 -2.74 16.06 8.42
CA LEU A 297 -3.31 15.85 9.74
C LEU A 297 -4.84 15.88 9.63
N ILE A 298 -5.49 14.77 9.95
CA ILE A 298 -6.95 14.67 9.93
C ILE A 298 -7.45 14.38 11.34
N VAL A 299 -8.47 15.12 11.75
CA VAL A 299 -9.09 14.98 13.07
C VAL A 299 -10.58 14.70 12.91
N ASN A 300 -11.07 13.66 13.56
CA ASN A 300 -12.49 13.28 13.57
C ASN A 300 -13.15 13.73 14.87
N LEU A 301 -13.87 14.86 14.82
CA LEU A 301 -14.55 15.42 15.98
C LEU A 301 -15.75 14.59 16.44
N LYS A 302 -16.41 13.83 15.53
CA LYS A 302 -17.48 12.89 15.95
C LYS A 302 -16.90 11.83 16.87
N THR A 303 -15.76 11.26 16.50
CA THR A 303 -15.09 10.24 17.30
C THR A 303 -14.50 10.84 18.58
N ALA A 304 -13.90 12.02 18.52
CA ALA A 304 -13.42 12.72 19.71
C ALA A 304 -14.56 12.93 20.73
N LYS A 305 -15.71 13.41 20.25
CA LYS A 305 -16.92 13.58 21.10
C LYS A 305 -17.42 12.26 21.68
N ALA A 306 -17.45 11.19 20.88
CA ALA A 306 -17.85 9.86 21.34
C ALA A 306 -16.92 9.30 22.42
N LEU A 307 -15.63 9.63 22.36
CA LEU A 307 -14.60 9.25 23.33
C LEU A 307 -14.50 10.20 24.53
N GLY A 308 -15.29 11.28 24.57
CA GLY A 308 -15.22 12.31 25.63
C GLY A 308 -13.94 13.14 25.59
N ILE A 309 -13.28 13.25 24.42
CA ILE A 309 -12.00 13.95 24.25
C ILE A 309 -12.25 15.35 23.72
N THR A 310 -11.68 16.35 24.39
CA THR A 310 -11.60 17.71 23.86
C THR A 310 -10.30 17.86 23.07
N VAL A 311 -10.43 18.07 21.76
CA VAL A 311 -9.26 18.28 20.90
C VAL A 311 -8.69 19.69 21.11
N PRO A 312 -7.39 19.85 21.42
CA PRO A 312 -6.78 21.15 21.60
C PRO A 312 -6.88 22.03 20.35
N LEU A 313 -7.06 23.34 20.53
CA LEU A 313 -7.12 24.31 19.43
C LEU A 313 -5.84 24.31 18.60
N SER A 314 -4.69 24.03 19.20
CA SER A 314 -3.40 23.89 18.49
C SER A 314 -3.39 22.75 17.48
N LEU A 315 -4.07 21.65 17.75
CA LEU A 315 -4.25 20.54 16.80
C LEU A 315 -5.26 20.90 15.72
N LEU A 316 -6.40 21.50 16.10
CA LEU A 316 -7.44 21.89 15.13
C LEU A 316 -6.93 22.94 14.16
N GLY A 317 -6.12 23.91 14.62
CA GLY A 317 -5.54 24.95 13.77
C GLY A 317 -4.50 24.45 12.77
N ARG A 318 -3.99 23.21 12.96
CA ARG A 318 -3.03 22.57 12.06
C ARG A 318 -3.65 21.43 11.24
N ALA A 319 -4.90 21.09 11.53
CA ALA A 319 -5.59 20.01 10.82
C ALA A 319 -5.87 20.45 9.38
N ASP A 320 -5.47 19.62 8.41
CA ASP A 320 -5.75 19.80 6.99
C ASP A 320 -7.21 19.45 6.69
N LYS A 321 -7.80 18.51 7.45
CA LYS A 321 -9.21 18.11 7.34
C LYS A 321 -9.78 17.84 8.73
N ILE A 322 -10.99 18.34 8.96
CA ILE A 322 -11.78 18.05 10.15
C ILE A 322 -13.06 17.33 9.72
N ILE A 323 -13.35 16.20 10.36
CA ILE A 323 -14.58 15.40 10.14
C ILE A 323 -15.55 15.75 11.28
N GLU A 324 -16.68 16.39 10.93
CA GLU A 324 -17.75 16.83 11.84
C GLU A 324 -18.99 15.91 11.79
#